data_c3a46554986d8cf4f2e8966dde86e956
#
_entry.id   c3a46554986d8cf4f2e8966dde86e956
#
_cell.length_a   1.000
_cell.length_b   1.000
_cell.length_c   1.000
_cell.angle_alpha   90.00
_cell.angle_beta   90.00
_cell.angle_gamma   90.00
#
_symmetry.space_group_name_H-M   'P 1'
#
loop_
_entity.id
_entity.type
_entity.pdbx_description
1 polymer ?
#
loop_
_entity_poly.entity_id
_entity_poly.type
_entity_poly.pdbx_seq_one_letter_code
_entity_poly.pdbx_strand_id
1 'polypeptide(L)'
;MQHKRKKSHNLRNAVIAIIILIFIISVVVVAYQMGPSSGPPKYSDISITPTSNANSSCIFSVEWTSDTNVSGYIFGSNNTGIFANDTWKPFYDFVNQTTGYSSVMKTLNGIVGNTVSWAFWCNDTQNRWTEIPSQSLVVVSKVLLDTSMGNIEIQPFGDMPITSGNFLNLVRTGVYDGTNFTRIVPGFVIQGGDATPKGITVQNITDELPNKHSNLRSYVAMAKTDQPNSATSQFFINLNDSNAAQLDSNYSVFGQVISGMDVVDAISMLVPSSATTPYDGPPSIPVTMTQVIFIH
;
A
#
# COMPACT_ATOMS: atom_id res chain seq x y z
N MET A 1 61.44 17.44 62.51
CA MET A 1 60.07 16.88 62.30
C MET A 1 59.39 17.36 61.02
N GLN A 2 59.66 18.52 60.45
CA GLN A 2 58.98 19.05 59.25
C GLN A 2 59.28 18.30 57.95
N HIS A 3 60.45 17.67 57.79
CA HIS A 3 60.84 17.01 56.53
C HIS A 3 60.07 15.65 56.30
N LYS A 4 59.67 14.94 57.33
CA LYS A 4 58.86 13.69 57.22
C LYS A 4 57.40 13.95 56.84
N ARG A 5 56.81 15.09 57.26
CA ARG A 5 55.41 15.46 56.93
C ARG A 5 55.24 15.82 55.46
N LYS A 6 56.22 16.49 54.83
CA LYS A 6 56.17 16.87 53.42
C LYS A 6 56.26 15.70 52.48
N LYS A 7 57.08 14.65 52.81
CA LYS A 7 57.17 13.40 52.02
C LYS A 7 55.87 12.58 52.05
N SER A 8 55.18 12.55 53.19
CA SER A 8 53.92 11.84 53.37
C SER A 8 52.75 12.48 52.59
N HIS A 9 52.74 13.84 52.53
CA HIS A 9 51.71 14.57 51.77
C HIS A 9 51.89 14.40 50.26
N ASN A 10 53.10 14.42 49.76
CA ASN A 10 53.39 14.19 48.33
C ASN A 10 53.05 12.76 47.90
N LEU A 11 53.34 11.76 48.72
CA LEU A 11 52.99 10.38 48.43
C LEU A 11 51.46 10.17 48.41
N ARG A 12 50.72 10.77 49.36
CA ARG A 12 49.24 10.71 49.38
C ARG A 12 48.62 11.36 48.18
N ASN A 13 49.14 12.55 47.77
CA ASN A 13 48.66 13.24 46.57
C ASN A 13 49.00 12.48 45.28
N ALA A 14 50.15 11.83 45.21
CA ALA A 14 50.50 10.97 44.09
C ALA A 14 49.58 9.73 43.97
N VAL A 15 49.26 9.08 45.10
CA VAL A 15 48.33 7.93 45.12
C VAL A 15 46.90 8.37 44.73
N ILE A 16 46.42 9.51 45.19
CA ILE A 16 45.12 10.07 44.80
C ILE A 16 45.11 10.37 43.30
N ALA A 17 46.17 10.97 42.74
CA ALA A 17 46.29 11.26 41.32
C ALA A 17 46.29 9.97 40.45
N ILE A 18 46.93 8.91 40.92
CA ILE A 18 46.94 7.61 40.23
C ILE A 18 45.56 6.94 40.27
N ILE A 19 44.85 7.00 41.39
CA ILE A 19 43.47 6.49 41.51
C ILE A 19 42.52 7.23 40.60
N ILE A 20 42.61 8.56 40.52
CA ILE A 20 41.82 9.39 39.64
C ILE A 20 42.13 9.07 38.18
N LEU A 21 43.41 8.86 37.81
CA LEU A 21 43.81 8.51 36.47
C LEU A 21 43.30 7.10 36.04
N ILE A 22 43.36 6.14 36.97
CA ILE A 22 42.82 4.79 36.74
C ILE A 22 41.30 4.84 36.57
N PHE A 23 40.60 5.67 37.38
CA PHE A 23 39.15 5.87 37.27
C PHE A 23 38.78 6.53 35.95
N ILE A 24 39.53 7.57 35.51
CA ILE A 24 39.31 8.23 34.20
C ILE A 24 39.59 7.25 33.06
N ILE A 25 40.67 6.47 33.11
CA ILE A 25 41.00 5.46 32.10
C ILE A 25 39.91 4.38 32.05
N SER A 26 39.40 3.90 33.19
CA SER A 26 38.34 2.93 33.23
C SER A 26 37.02 3.46 32.68
N VAL A 27 36.66 4.73 32.98
CA VAL A 27 35.48 5.39 32.42
C VAL A 27 35.62 5.64 30.93
N VAL A 28 36.82 6.03 30.45
CA VAL A 28 37.09 6.22 29.02
C VAL A 28 37.10 4.88 28.29
N VAL A 29 37.65 3.80 28.87
CA VAL A 29 37.61 2.47 28.27
C VAL A 29 36.18 1.92 28.24
N VAL A 30 35.37 2.14 29.27
CA VAL A 30 33.95 1.77 29.25
C VAL A 30 33.17 2.62 28.24
N ALA A 31 33.44 3.93 28.14
CA ALA A 31 32.83 4.78 27.13
C ALA A 31 33.30 4.47 25.68
N TYR A 32 34.51 3.97 25.51
CA TYR A 32 35.03 3.54 24.21
C TYR A 32 34.50 2.14 23.80
N GLN A 33 34.08 1.32 24.76
CA GLN A 33 33.40 0.04 24.50
C GLN A 33 31.88 0.19 24.34
N MET A 34 31.30 1.31 24.80
CA MET A 34 29.95 1.72 24.45
C MET A 34 30.03 2.57 23.17
N GLY A 35 30.29 1.95 22.04
CA GLY A 35 29.99 2.54 20.74
C GLY A 35 28.53 3.01 20.73
N PRO A 36 28.13 3.94 19.87
CA PRO A 36 26.74 4.37 19.78
C PRO A 36 25.87 3.14 19.78
N SER A 37 24.88 3.08 20.70
CA SER A 37 23.98 1.92 20.80
C SER A 37 23.27 1.79 19.47
N SER A 38 23.80 0.92 18.61
CA SER A 38 23.19 0.59 17.34
C SER A 38 21.81 0.04 17.62
N GLY A 39 20.78 0.57 16.94
CA GLY A 39 19.41 0.09 17.06
C GLY A 39 19.20 -1.23 16.31
N PRO A 40 18.00 -1.84 16.45
CA PRO A 40 17.62 -2.97 15.62
C PRO A 40 17.59 -2.59 14.12
N PRO A 41 17.52 -3.55 13.18
CA PRO A 41 17.41 -3.27 11.75
C PRO A 41 16.30 -2.28 11.42
N LYS A 42 16.52 -1.42 10.41
CA LYS A 42 15.53 -0.52 9.83
C LYS A 42 15.10 -1.08 8.48
N TYR A 43 13.91 -0.70 8.03
CA TYR A 43 13.37 -1.14 6.75
C TYR A 43 13.03 0.04 5.83
N SER A 44 13.07 -0.23 4.54
CA SER A 44 12.62 0.65 3.44
C SER A 44 12.08 -0.19 2.29
N ASP A 45 11.61 0.46 1.22
CA ASP A 45 11.24 -0.15 -0.06
C ASP A 45 10.36 -1.41 0.05
N ILE A 46 9.29 -1.29 0.85
CA ILE A 46 8.27 -2.34 0.95
C ILE A 46 7.53 -2.42 -0.39
N SER A 47 7.56 -3.57 -1.05
CA SER A 47 6.94 -3.73 -2.36
C SER A 47 6.30 -5.09 -2.58
N ILE A 48 5.37 -5.13 -3.54
CA ILE A 48 4.68 -6.33 -4.04
C ILE A 48 4.76 -6.32 -5.56
N THR A 49 5.22 -7.41 -6.18
CA THR A 49 5.32 -7.56 -7.64
C THR A 49 5.09 -9.00 -8.09
N PRO A 50 4.49 -9.24 -9.27
CA PRO A 50 3.78 -8.28 -10.11
C PRO A 50 2.45 -7.84 -9.50
N THR A 51 1.32 -8.10 -10.08
CA THR A 51 -0.02 -7.78 -9.55
C THR A 51 -0.52 -8.87 -8.61
N SER A 52 -1.49 -8.56 -7.75
CA SER A 52 -2.11 -9.49 -6.79
C SER A 52 -3.24 -10.33 -7.41
N ASN A 53 -3.09 -10.78 -8.67
CA ASN A 53 -4.11 -11.58 -9.36
C ASN A 53 -4.33 -12.94 -8.66
N ALA A 54 -5.57 -13.40 -8.67
CA ALA A 54 -5.96 -14.70 -8.14
C ALA A 54 -5.16 -15.83 -8.81
N ASN A 55 -4.71 -16.80 -8.02
CA ASN A 55 -3.90 -17.94 -8.45
C ASN A 55 -2.55 -17.60 -9.12
N SER A 56 -2.12 -16.34 -9.05
CA SER A 56 -0.84 -15.89 -9.59
C SER A 56 0.24 -15.83 -8.54
N SER A 57 1.50 -15.98 -8.96
CA SER A 57 2.65 -15.78 -8.09
C SER A 57 2.85 -14.30 -7.80
N CYS A 58 3.01 -13.96 -6.53
CA CYS A 58 3.27 -12.63 -6.04
C CYS A 58 4.58 -12.63 -5.25
N ILE A 59 5.43 -11.64 -5.48
CA ILE A 59 6.70 -11.47 -4.76
C ILE A 59 6.53 -10.33 -3.77
N PHE A 60 6.79 -10.62 -2.50
CA PHE A 60 6.82 -9.67 -1.39
C PHE A 60 8.27 -9.35 -1.09
N SER A 61 8.62 -8.08 -1.00
CA SER A 61 10.01 -7.64 -0.81
C SER A 61 10.13 -6.50 0.19
N VAL A 62 11.24 -6.49 0.92
CA VAL A 62 11.62 -5.41 1.85
C VAL A 62 13.13 -5.25 1.81
N GLU A 63 13.61 -3.99 1.78
CA GLU A 63 15.00 -3.67 2.02
C GLU A 63 15.24 -3.41 3.51
N TRP A 64 16.37 -3.93 4.02
CA TRP A 64 16.77 -3.80 5.42
C TRP A 64 18.14 -3.17 5.53
N THR A 65 18.31 -2.32 6.54
CA THR A 65 19.61 -1.74 6.91
C THR A 65 19.88 -1.90 8.40
N SER A 66 21.12 -2.11 8.77
CA SER A 66 21.56 -2.24 10.18
C SER A 66 22.94 -1.64 10.37
N ASP A 67 23.19 -1.03 11.52
CA ASP A 67 24.51 -0.56 11.93
C ASP A 67 25.45 -1.74 12.27
N THR A 68 24.89 -2.91 12.56
CA THR A 68 25.55 -4.21 12.57
C THR A 68 25.06 -4.99 11.35
N ASN A 69 25.63 -6.14 11.05
CA ASN A 69 25.20 -6.87 9.86
C ASN A 69 23.81 -7.45 10.04
N VAL A 70 22.96 -7.39 9.00
CA VAL A 70 21.69 -8.14 8.95
C VAL A 70 21.98 -9.64 8.92
N SER A 71 21.17 -10.44 9.62
CA SER A 71 21.39 -11.88 9.78
C SER A 71 20.40 -12.71 8.97
N GLY A 72 19.11 -12.42 9.08
CA GLY A 72 18.09 -13.16 8.36
C GLY A 72 16.70 -12.57 8.59
N TYR A 73 15.69 -13.22 8.00
CA TYR A 73 14.30 -12.75 8.04
C TYR A 73 13.29 -13.89 8.15
N ILE A 74 12.08 -13.52 8.57
CA ILE A 74 10.88 -14.35 8.56
C ILE A 74 9.82 -13.62 7.73
N PHE A 75 9.06 -14.33 6.93
CA PHE A 75 7.85 -13.84 6.27
C PHE A 75 6.63 -14.51 6.89
N GLY A 76 5.56 -13.75 7.10
CA GLY A 76 4.28 -14.28 7.54
C GLY A 76 3.12 -13.76 6.71
N SER A 77 2.09 -14.57 6.51
CA SER A 77 0.87 -14.17 5.83
C SER A 77 -0.34 -15.05 6.20
N ASN A 78 -1.54 -14.53 5.95
CA ASN A 78 -2.79 -15.30 6.05
C ASN A 78 -3.29 -15.81 4.69
N ASN A 79 -2.44 -15.88 3.68
CA ASN A 79 -2.81 -16.29 2.32
C ASN A 79 -3.52 -17.66 2.25
N THR A 80 -3.27 -18.56 3.20
CA THR A 80 -3.92 -19.87 3.35
C THR A 80 -5.12 -19.85 4.29
N GLY A 81 -5.59 -18.67 4.71
CA GLY A 81 -6.73 -18.47 5.60
C GLY A 81 -6.35 -18.09 7.04
N ILE A 82 -5.33 -18.73 7.62
CA ILE A 82 -4.82 -18.40 8.97
C ILE A 82 -3.45 -17.77 8.81
N PHE A 83 -3.16 -16.74 9.62
CA PHE A 83 -1.86 -16.09 9.63
C PHE A 83 -0.80 -17.07 10.15
N ALA A 84 0.22 -17.33 9.34
CA ALA A 84 1.31 -18.24 9.67
C ALA A 84 2.65 -17.66 9.18
N ASN A 85 3.68 -17.91 9.98
CA ASN A 85 5.05 -17.53 9.64
C ASN A 85 5.75 -18.66 8.89
N ASP A 86 6.54 -18.30 7.88
CA ASP A 86 7.52 -19.19 7.28
C ASP A 86 8.67 -19.47 8.27
N THR A 87 9.50 -20.42 7.97
CA THR A 87 10.76 -20.63 8.69
C THR A 87 11.72 -19.46 8.46
N TRP A 88 12.52 -19.16 9.48
CA TRP A 88 13.58 -18.16 9.37
C TRP A 88 14.54 -18.48 8.20
N LYS A 89 14.93 -17.45 7.43
CA LYS A 89 15.86 -17.54 6.30
C LYS A 89 17.05 -16.62 6.52
N PRO A 90 18.29 -17.12 6.38
CA PRO A 90 19.48 -16.28 6.44
C PRO A 90 19.61 -15.42 5.15
N PHE A 91 20.29 -14.29 5.25
CA PHE A 91 20.80 -13.57 4.09
C PHE A 91 22.10 -14.27 3.64
N TYR A 92 22.05 -15.04 2.56
CA TYR A 92 23.06 -16.04 2.21
C TYR A 92 24.39 -15.52 1.66
N ASP A 93 24.48 -14.30 1.16
CA ASP A 93 25.57 -13.99 0.23
C ASP A 93 26.68 -13.07 0.76
N PHE A 94 26.65 -12.63 2.03
CA PHE A 94 27.60 -11.58 2.38
C PHE A 94 28.04 -11.62 3.86
N VAL A 95 29.30 -11.93 4.04
CA VAL A 95 30.02 -11.64 5.28
C VAL A 95 30.15 -10.11 5.39
N ASN A 96 29.61 -9.52 6.46
CA ASN A 96 29.65 -8.09 6.78
C ASN A 96 28.69 -7.18 5.99
N GLN A 97 27.42 -7.57 5.81
CA GLN A 97 26.42 -6.71 5.16
C GLN A 97 25.58 -5.91 6.14
N THR A 98 25.66 -4.58 5.98
CA THR A 98 24.77 -3.64 6.65
C THR A 98 23.42 -3.47 5.93
N THR A 99 23.28 -4.03 4.72
CA THR A 99 22.06 -3.99 3.91
C THR A 99 21.67 -5.40 3.48
N GLY A 100 20.39 -5.74 3.49
CA GLY A 100 19.86 -7.02 3.02
C GLY A 100 18.49 -6.87 2.36
N TYR A 101 18.20 -7.73 1.39
CA TYR A 101 16.91 -7.78 0.71
C TYR A 101 16.20 -9.09 1.04
N SER A 102 15.05 -8.99 1.74
CA SER A 102 14.14 -10.12 1.85
C SER A 102 13.21 -10.16 0.64
N SER A 103 13.05 -11.34 0.07
CA SER A 103 12.15 -11.57 -1.06
C SER A 103 11.50 -12.94 -0.93
N VAL A 104 10.17 -12.99 -0.95
CA VAL A 104 9.39 -14.22 -0.82
C VAL A 104 8.32 -14.29 -1.89
N MET A 105 8.34 -15.37 -2.67
CA MET A 105 7.29 -15.66 -3.65
C MET A 105 6.21 -16.53 -3.01
N LYS A 106 4.96 -16.14 -3.18
CA LYS A 106 3.77 -16.94 -2.81
C LYS A 106 2.78 -16.95 -3.96
N THR A 107 2.17 -18.09 -4.22
CA THR A 107 0.97 -18.15 -5.06
C THR A 107 -0.21 -17.69 -4.22
N LEU A 108 -0.90 -16.64 -4.67
CA LEU A 108 -2.09 -16.13 -4.00
C LEU A 108 -3.25 -17.10 -4.12
N ASN A 109 -4.14 -17.14 -3.11
CA ASN A 109 -5.35 -17.94 -3.19
C ASN A 109 -6.25 -17.46 -4.35
N GLY A 110 -7.15 -18.36 -4.80
CA GLY A 110 -8.03 -18.09 -5.95
C GLY A 110 -9.28 -17.26 -5.62
N ILE A 111 -9.41 -16.75 -4.40
CA ILE A 111 -10.63 -16.06 -3.94
C ILE A 111 -10.49 -14.57 -4.21
N VAL A 112 -10.99 -14.11 -5.36
CA VAL A 112 -11.01 -12.68 -5.73
C VAL A 112 -11.72 -11.86 -4.66
N GLY A 113 -11.14 -10.73 -4.28
CA GLY A 113 -11.64 -9.85 -3.21
C GLY A 113 -11.23 -10.29 -1.80
N ASN A 114 -10.52 -11.42 -1.65
CA ASN A 114 -9.96 -11.80 -0.36
C ASN A 114 -8.78 -10.89 0.02
N THR A 115 -8.75 -10.44 1.27
CA THR A 115 -7.63 -9.64 1.78
C THR A 115 -6.56 -10.55 2.36
N VAL A 116 -5.35 -10.42 1.85
CA VAL A 116 -4.16 -11.09 2.37
C VAL A 116 -3.36 -10.10 3.19
N SER A 117 -3.26 -10.36 4.50
CA SER A 117 -2.34 -9.64 5.39
C SER A 117 -0.99 -10.33 5.41
N TRP A 118 0.08 -9.54 5.45
CA TRP A 118 1.45 -10.06 5.46
C TRP A 118 2.41 -9.14 6.23
N ALA A 119 3.49 -9.71 6.70
CA ALA A 119 4.54 -8.99 7.41
C ALA A 119 5.91 -9.66 7.21
N PHE A 120 6.97 -8.91 7.48
CA PHE A 120 8.32 -9.43 7.62
C PHE A 120 8.90 -9.08 8.97
N TRP A 121 9.77 -9.95 9.46
CA TRP A 121 10.64 -9.73 10.61
C TRP A 121 12.08 -9.93 10.15
N CYS A 122 12.97 -9.05 10.58
CA CYS A 122 14.39 -9.15 10.29
C CYS A 122 15.20 -9.05 11.59
N ASN A 123 16.25 -9.83 11.70
CA ASN A 123 17.22 -9.70 12.78
C ASN A 123 18.62 -9.37 12.25
N ASP A 124 19.42 -8.79 13.13
CA ASP A 124 20.84 -8.58 12.92
C ASP A 124 21.72 -9.65 13.61
N THR A 125 23.04 -9.53 13.45
CA THR A 125 24.00 -10.43 14.06
C THR A 125 24.06 -10.36 15.59
N GLN A 126 23.44 -9.35 16.20
CA GLN A 126 23.27 -9.23 17.66
C GLN A 126 21.92 -9.78 18.12
N ASN A 127 21.15 -10.43 17.22
CA ASN A 127 19.82 -10.97 17.44
C ASN A 127 18.78 -9.93 17.88
N ARG A 128 18.91 -8.68 17.42
CA ARG A 128 17.92 -7.64 17.62
C ARG A 128 16.95 -7.69 16.44
N TRP A 129 15.66 -7.66 16.73
CA TRP A 129 14.59 -7.86 15.77
C TRP A 129 13.84 -6.59 15.47
N THR A 130 13.43 -6.44 14.20
CA THR A 130 12.46 -5.44 13.74
C THR A 130 11.36 -6.15 12.96
N GLU A 131 10.14 -5.74 13.22
CA GLU A 131 8.95 -6.11 12.46
C GLU A 131 8.50 -4.92 11.60
N ILE A 132 8.16 -5.16 10.33
CA ILE A 132 7.42 -4.17 9.57
C ILE A 132 5.96 -4.14 10.04
N PRO A 133 5.27 -2.99 10.05
CA PRO A 133 3.82 -2.95 10.26
C PRO A 133 3.12 -3.89 9.28
N SER A 134 2.09 -4.60 9.76
CA SER A 134 1.31 -5.51 8.91
C SER A 134 0.80 -4.80 7.67
N GLN A 135 1.09 -5.35 6.51
CA GLN A 135 0.64 -4.87 5.21
C GLN A 135 -0.56 -5.67 4.76
N SER A 136 -1.34 -5.12 3.84
CA SER A 136 -2.48 -5.83 3.25
C SER A 136 -2.50 -5.63 1.74
N LEU A 137 -2.93 -6.66 1.03
CA LEU A 137 -3.32 -6.60 -0.36
C LEU A 137 -4.67 -7.29 -0.54
N VAL A 138 -5.40 -6.95 -1.60
CA VAL A 138 -6.57 -7.71 -2.02
C VAL A 138 -6.22 -8.57 -3.23
N VAL A 139 -6.73 -9.80 -3.26
CA VAL A 139 -6.61 -10.68 -4.41
C VAL A 139 -7.55 -10.17 -5.50
N VAL A 140 -7.01 -9.79 -6.67
CA VAL A 140 -7.77 -9.17 -7.75
C VAL A 140 -8.00 -10.13 -8.92
N SER A 141 -8.92 -9.76 -9.80
CA SER A 141 -9.09 -10.28 -11.16
C SER A 141 -9.48 -9.12 -12.06
N LYS A 142 -9.26 -9.25 -13.36
CA LYS A 142 -9.81 -8.29 -14.31
C LYS A 142 -11.33 -8.28 -14.24
N VAL A 143 -11.93 -7.14 -14.48
CA VAL A 143 -13.40 -6.96 -14.49
C VAL A 143 -13.81 -6.46 -15.86
N LEU A 144 -14.75 -7.16 -16.49
CA LEU A 144 -15.41 -6.73 -17.71
C LEU A 144 -16.70 -5.99 -17.34
N LEU A 145 -16.83 -4.75 -17.79
CA LEU A 145 -18.10 -4.04 -17.87
C LEU A 145 -18.63 -4.24 -19.30
N ASP A 146 -19.61 -5.12 -19.47
CA ASP A 146 -20.37 -5.22 -20.69
C ASP A 146 -21.39 -4.09 -20.72
N THR A 147 -21.20 -3.10 -21.57
CA THR A 147 -22.08 -1.95 -21.64
C THR A 147 -22.90 -1.94 -22.93
N SER A 148 -24.01 -1.19 -22.92
CA SER A 148 -24.82 -0.99 -24.12
C SER A 148 -24.08 -0.31 -25.28
N MET A 149 -22.84 0.19 -25.05
CA MET A 149 -21.99 0.83 -26.07
C MET A 149 -20.71 0.03 -26.36
N GLY A 150 -20.48 -1.10 -25.69
CA GLY A 150 -19.31 -1.94 -25.87
C GLY A 150 -18.62 -2.29 -24.55
N ASN A 151 -17.56 -3.06 -24.64
CA ASN A 151 -16.84 -3.62 -23.52
C ASN A 151 -15.77 -2.68 -22.96
N ILE A 152 -15.68 -2.60 -21.64
CA ILE A 152 -14.61 -1.90 -20.91
C ILE A 152 -14.00 -2.89 -19.93
N GLU A 153 -12.68 -3.11 -19.99
CA GLU A 153 -11.97 -3.98 -19.06
C GLU A 153 -11.19 -3.15 -18.04
N ILE A 154 -11.41 -3.42 -16.76
CA ILE A 154 -10.74 -2.77 -15.65
C ILE A 154 -9.81 -3.78 -14.96
N GLN A 155 -8.55 -3.40 -14.71
CA GLN A 155 -7.63 -4.06 -13.78
C GLN A 155 -7.65 -3.32 -12.45
N PRO A 156 -8.26 -3.88 -11.39
CA PRO A 156 -8.17 -3.32 -10.05
C PRO A 156 -6.75 -3.45 -9.48
N PHE A 157 -6.39 -2.56 -8.56
CA PHE A 157 -5.09 -2.57 -7.87
C PHE A 157 -5.18 -3.32 -6.55
N GLY A 158 -4.32 -4.30 -6.34
CA GLY A 158 -4.32 -5.12 -5.14
C GLY A 158 -3.78 -4.43 -3.89
N ASP A 159 -3.02 -3.37 -4.06
CA ASP A 159 -2.48 -2.55 -2.98
C ASP A 159 -3.45 -1.46 -2.47
N MET A 160 -4.68 -1.45 -3.02
CA MET A 160 -5.82 -0.63 -2.55
C MET A 160 -6.91 -1.54 -1.95
N PRO A 161 -6.63 -2.23 -0.81
CA PRO A 161 -7.46 -3.36 -0.36
C PRO A 161 -8.88 -2.98 0.08
N ILE A 162 -9.11 -1.78 0.59
CA ILE A 162 -10.45 -1.31 0.98
C ILE A 162 -11.26 -1.01 -0.28
N THR A 163 -10.73 -0.17 -1.15
CA THR A 163 -11.44 0.35 -2.32
C THR A 163 -11.61 -0.72 -3.40
N SER A 164 -10.53 -1.41 -3.78
CA SER A 164 -10.60 -2.55 -4.71
C SER A 164 -11.43 -3.69 -4.14
N GLY A 165 -11.29 -3.98 -2.84
CA GLY A 165 -12.08 -5.02 -2.17
C GLY A 165 -13.57 -4.73 -2.21
N ASN A 166 -13.98 -3.49 -1.98
CA ASN A 166 -15.37 -3.04 -2.11
C ASN A 166 -15.86 -3.23 -3.56
N PHE A 167 -15.14 -2.70 -4.54
CA PHE A 167 -15.50 -2.82 -5.96
C PHE A 167 -15.68 -4.29 -6.38
N LEU A 168 -14.71 -5.15 -6.07
CA LEU A 168 -14.75 -6.57 -6.39
C LEU A 168 -15.89 -7.32 -5.69
N ASN A 169 -16.22 -6.95 -4.45
CA ASN A 169 -17.36 -7.50 -3.75
C ASN A 169 -18.70 -7.11 -4.42
N LEU A 170 -18.84 -5.85 -4.83
CA LEU A 170 -20.03 -5.36 -5.53
C LEU A 170 -20.18 -6.01 -6.92
N VAL A 171 -19.08 -6.28 -7.63
CA VAL A 171 -19.08 -7.09 -8.87
C VAL A 171 -19.59 -8.50 -8.58
N ARG A 172 -19.02 -9.18 -7.56
CA ARG A 172 -19.41 -10.56 -7.20
C ARG A 172 -20.88 -10.68 -6.85
N THR A 173 -21.44 -9.67 -6.18
CA THR A 173 -22.83 -9.68 -5.73
C THR A 173 -23.81 -9.13 -6.77
N GLY A 174 -23.34 -8.82 -8.00
CA GLY A 174 -24.17 -8.34 -9.11
C GLY A 174 -24.78 -6.95 -8.89
N VAL A 175 -24.18 -6.15 -8.00
CA VAL A 175 -24.69 -4.80 -7.68
C VAL A 175 -24.63 -3.91 -8.92
N TYR A 176 -23.60 -4.04 -9.72
CA TYR A 176 -23.38 -3.19 -10.90
C TYR A 176 -24.23 -3.58 -12.13
N ASP A 177 -24.75 -4.82 -12.20
CA ASP A 177 -25.57 -5.27 -13.32
C ASP A 177 -26.81 -4.39 -13.45
N GLY A 178 -27.04 -3.85 -14.65
CA GLY A 178 -28.16 -2.95 -14.94
C GLY A 178 -28.00 -1.52 -14.38
N THR A 179 -26.87 -1.14 -13.79
CA THR A 179 -26.60 0.25 -13.42
C THR A 179 -26.13 1.05 -14.64
N ASN A 180 -26.25 2.39 -14.56
CA ASN A 180 -25.94 3.28 -15.67
C ASN A 180 -24.72 4.15 -15.37
N PHE A 181 -24.12 4.69 -16.45
CA PHE A 181 -23.32 5.92 -16.34
C PHE A 181 -24.29 7.08 -16.13
N THR A 182 -24.22 7.70 -14.95
CA THR A 182 -25.16 8.72 -14.48
C THR A 182 -24.65 10.15 -14.65
N ARG A 183 -23.37 10.30 -14.95
CA ARG A 183 -22.75 11.62 -15.17
C ARG A 183 -21.63 11.50 -16.19
N ILE A 184 -21.65 12.38 -17.20
CA ILE A 184 -20.56 12.55 -18.15
C ILE A 184 -20.13 14.01 -18.18
N VAL A 185 -18.81 14.24 -18.14
CA VAL A 185 -18.18 15.55 -18.29
C VAL A 185 -17.01 15.40 -19.25
N PRO A 186 -17.18 15.79 -20.53
CA PRO A 186 -16.14 15.63 -21.54
C PRO A 186 -14.80 16.22 -21.12
N GLY A 187 -13.72 15.47 -21.31
CA GLY A 187 -12.36 15.87 -20.90
C GLY A 187 -12.09 15.82 -19.39
N PHE A 188 -13.11 15.48 -18.58
CA PHE A 188 -12.97 15.33 -17.14
C PHE A 188 -13.18 13.86 -16.72
N VAL A 189 -14.44 13.41 -16.55
CA VAL A 189 -14.75 12.05 -16.12
C VAL A 189 -16.03 11.51 -16.76
N ILE A 190 -16.19 10.18 -16.79
CA ILE A 190 -17.48 9.51 -16.85
C ILE A 190 -17.70 8.77 -15.52
N GLN A 191 -18.88 8.93 -14.92
CA GLN A 191 -19.23 8.37 -13.59
C GLN A 191 -20.47 7.49 -13.70
N GLY A 192 -20.43 6.33 -13.02
CA GLY A 192 -21.51 5.38 -13.00
C GLY A 192 -21.49 4.49 -11.77
N GLY A 193 -22.29 3.40 -11.80
CA GLY A 193 -22.31 2.39 -10.74
C GLY A 193 -23.18 2.77 -9.55
N ASP A 194 -24.15 3.68 -9.71
CA ASP A 194 -25.12 4.02 -8.66
C ASP A 194 -26.10 2.87 -8.43
N ALA A 195 -26.03 2.27 -7.25
CA ALA A 195 -26.90 1.18 -6.84
C ALA A 195 -28.27 1.65 -6.28
N THR A 196 -28.39 2.94 -5.96
CA THR A 196 -29.59 3.52 -5.33
C THR A 196 -30.88 3.31 -6.14
N PRO A 197 -30.88 3.49 -7.49
CA PRO A 197 -32.08 3.26 -8.30
C PRO A 197 -32.60 1.82 -8.27
N LYS A 198 -31.73 0.85 -7.89
CA LYS A 198 -32.10 -0.55 -7.71
C LYS A 198 -32.64 -0.86 -6.31
N GLY A 199 -32.73 0.13 -5.43
CA GLY A 199 -33.08 -0.05 -4.02
C GLY A 199 -31.99 -0.73 -3.18
N ILE A 200 -30.74 -0.76 -3.66
CA ILE A 200 -29.62 -1.39 -2.96
C ILE A 200 -28.87 -0.33 -2.16
N THR A 201 -28.79 -0.54 -0.84
CA THR A 201 -27.98 0.28 0.05
C THR A 201 -26.58 -0.34 0.18
N VAL A 202 -25.56 0.43 -0.18
CA VAL A 202 -24.15 0.06 -0.03
C VAL A 202 -23.54 0.83 1.13
N GLN A 203 -22.79 0.16 1.99
CA GLN A 203 -22.11 0.78 3.13
C GLN A 203 -20.98 1.70 2.65
N ASN A 204 -20.77 2.77 3.39
CA ASN A 204 -19.62 3.65 3.17
C ASN A 204 -18.33 2.91 3.45
N ILE A 205 -17.30 3.25 2.68
CA ILE A 205 -15.94 2.75 2.88
C ILE A 205 -15.00 3.89 3.30
N THR A 206 -13.93 3.53 4.00
CA THR A 206 -12.86 4.45 4.37
C THR A 206 -12.06 4.85 3.12
N ASP A 207 -11.76 6.13 3.00
CA ASP A 207 -10.87 6.65 1.95
C ASP A 207 -9.46 6.08 2.13
N GLU A 208 -8.85 5.57 1.06
CA GLU A 208 -7.44 5.13 1.03
C GLU A 208 -6.56 6.25 0.49
N LEU A 209 -6.33 7.26 1.34
CA LEU A 209 -5.51 8.43 1.03
C LEU A 209 -4.33 8.53 2.01
N PRO A 210 -3.18 9.11 1.60
CA PRO A 210 -2.88 9.63 0.26
C PRO A 210 -2.85 8.51 -0.79
N ASN A 211 -3.22 8.86 -2.03
CA ASN A 211 -3.24 7.92 -3.14
C ASN A 211 -1.86 7.29 -3.39
N LYS A 212 -1.84 5.97 -3.61
CA LYS A 212 -0.66 5.26 -4.15
C LYS A 212 -0.54 5.40 -5.67
N HIS A 213 -1.64 5.68 -6.32
CA HIS A 213 -1.77 5.84 -7.77
C HIS A 213 -2.39 7.20 -8.08
N SER A 214 -1.89 7.90 -9.09
CA SER A 214 -2.44 9.19 -9.52
C SER A 214 -3.65 8.99 -10.44
N ASN A 215 -4.61 9.93 -10.40
CA ASN A 215 -5.77 9.97 -11.30
C ASN A 215 -5.35 10.40 -12.71
N LEU A 216 -4.61 9.57 -13.41
CA LEU A 216 -4.26 9.78 -14.82
C LEU A 216 -5.41 9.34 -15.74
N ARG A 217 -5.33 9.67 -17.02
CA ARG A 217 -6.28 9.16 -18.02
C ARG A 217 -6.35 7.62 -17.95
N SER A 218 -7.52 7.05 -18.07
CA SER A 218 -7.88 5.64 -17.91
C SER A 218 -7.90 5.11 -16.48
N TYR A 219 -7.47 5.88 -15.48
CA TYR A 219 -7.55 5.43 -14.09
C TYR A 219 -8.97 5.54 -13.54
N VAL A 220 -9.29 4.62 -12.62
CA VAL A 220 -10.61 4.46 -12.04
C VAL A 220 -10.53 4.76 -10.54
N ALA A 221 -11.40 5.65 -10.07
CA ALA A 221 -11.48 6.03 -8.67
C ALA A 221 -12.91 5.99 -8.15
N MET A 222 -13.07 5.79 -6.83
CA MET A 222 -14.40 5.83 -6.21
C MET A 222 -14.92 7.26 -6.12
N ALA A 223 -16.15 7.44 -6.59
CA ALA A 223 -16.88 8.69 -6.38
C ALA A 223 -17.43 8.76 -4.95
N LYS A 224 -17.46 9.96 -4.40
CA LYS A 224 -17.98 10.23 -3.05
C LYS A 224 -18.58 11.65 -2.99
N THR A 225 -19.27 11.93 -1.89
CA THR A 225 -19.69 13.30 -1.55
C THR A 225 -18.50 14.11 -1.02
N ASP A 226 -18.70 15.37 -0.65
CA ASP A 226 -17.66 16.21 -0.03
C ASP A 226 -17.24 15.70 1.37
N GLN A 227 -17.98 14.75 1.95
CA GLN A 227 -17.64 14.17 3.24
C GLN A 227 -16.55 13.12 3.09
N PRO A 228 -15.55 13.08 4.00
CA PRO A 228 -14.59 11.97 4.07
C PRO A 228 -15.30 10.63 4.31
N ASN A 229 -14.74 9.56 3.77
CA ASN A 229 -15.24 8.18 3.98
C ASN A 229 -16.71 8.00 3.56
N SER A 230 -17.16 8.68 2.50
CA SER A 230 -18.54 8.62 2.00
C SER A 230 -18.71 7.86 0.69
N ALA A 231 -17.64 7.27 0.17
CA ALA A 231 -17.70 6.44 -1.03
C ALA A 231 -18.52 5.16 -0.76
N THR A 232 -19.30 4.73 -1.76
CA THR A 232 -20.16 3.54 -1.67
C THR A 232 -19.97 2.63 -2.89
N SER A 233 -20.80 2.74 -3.93
CA SER A 233 -20.74 1.94 -5.17
C SER A 233 -20.29 2.75 -6.38
N GLN A 234 -20.53 4.07 -6.40
CA GLN A 234 -20.25 4.87 -7.58
C GLN A 234 -18.74 5.02 -7.81
N PHE A 235 -18.34 4.94 -9.07
CA PHE A 235 -16.97 5.14 -9.51
C PHE A 235 -16.93 6.05 -10.75
N PHE A 236 -15.76 6.58 -11.04
CA PHE A 236 -15.53 7.32 -12.28
C PHE A 236 -14.25 6.84 -12.98
N ILE A 237 -14.23 7.04 -14.30
CA ILE A 237 -13.06 6.84 -15.15
C ILE A 237 -12.56 8.22 -15.56
N ASN A 238 -11.30 8.51 -15.28
CA ASN A 238 -10.69 9.80 -15.65
C ASN A 238 -10.32 9.84 -17.14
N LEU A 239 -10.62 10.98 -17.77
CA LEU A 239 -10.45 11.19 -19.21
C LEU A 239 -9.18 11.97 -19.58
N ASN A 240 -8.49 12.60 -18.61
CA ASN A 240 -7.36 13.47 -18.91
C ASN A 240 -6.37 13.52 -17.74
N ASP A 241 -5.07 13.42 -18.03
CA ASP A 241 -4.00 13.47 -17.03
C ASP A 241 -3.95 14.78 -16.26
N SER A 242 -4.35 15.89 -16.87
CA SER A 242 -4.38 17.21 -16.21
C SER A 242 -5.36 17.29 -15.03
N ASN A 243 -6.30 16.37 -14.93
CA ASN A 243 -7.27 16.29 -13.83
C ASN A 243 -6.66 15.76 -12.52
N ALA A 244 -5.50 15.11 -12.59
CA ALA A 244 -4.81 14.50 -11.43
C ALA A 244 -4.62 15.52 -10.29
N ALA A 245 -4.17 16.71 -10.58
CA ALA A 245 -3.95 17.75 -9.57
C ALA A 245 -5.20 18.10 -8.74
N GLN A 246 -6.40 17.97 -9.34
CA GLN A 246 -7.67 18.22 -8.67
C GLN A 246 -8.21 16.98 -7.95
N LEU A 247 -7.93 15.77 -8.48
CA LEU A 247 -8.56 14.53 -8.03
C LEU A 247 -7.76 13.78 -6.97
N ASP A 248 -6.42 13.82 -7.02
CA ASP A 248 -5.54 12.96 -6.24
C ASP A 248 -5.65 13.14 -4.73
N SER A 249 -5.97 14.35 -4.28
CA SER A 249 -6.11 14.65 -2.85
C SER A 249 -7.42 14.15 -2.24
N ASN A 250 -8.41 13.77 -3.07
CA ASN A 250 -9.78 13.55 -2.61
C ASN A 250 -10.37 12.18 -2.96
N TYR A 251 -9.91 11.52 -4.03
CA TYR A 251 -10.56 10.32 -4.56
C TYR A 251 -9.59 9.15 -4.64
N SER A 252 -9.92 8.04 -3.96
CA SER A 252 -9.12 6.83 -3.91
C SER A 252 -9.09 6.12 -5.26
N VAL A 253 -7.92 6.09 -5.89
CA VAL A 253 -7.68 5.42 -7.18
C VAL A 253 -7.48 3.95 -6.95
N PHE A 254 -8.33 3.10 -7.53
CA PHE A 254 -8.33 1.66 -7.24
C PHE A 254 -8.13 0.75 -8.45
N GLY A 255 -8.02 1.29 -9.65
CA GLY A 255 -7.86 0.49 -10.85
C GLY A 255 -7.55 1.31 -12.09
N GLN A 256 -7.40 0.60 -13.21
CA GLN A 256 -7.16 1.19 -14.51
C GLN A 256 -7.94 0.45 -15.60
N VAL A 257 -8.49 1.18 -16.57
CA VAL A 257 -9.02 0.61 -17.82
C VAL A 257 -7.84 0.13 -18.66
N ILE A 258 -7.82 -1.16 -18.94
CA ILE A 258 -6.76 -1.82 -19.73
C ILE A 258 -7.20 -2.14 -21.17
N SER A 259 -8.53 -2.08 -21.43
CA SER A 259 -9.12 -2.24 -22.77
C SER A 259 -10.45 -1.49 -22.82
N GLY A 260 -10.83 -0.96 -23.99
CA GLY A 260 -12.12 -0.26 -24.18
C GLY A 260 -12.10 1.23 -23.85
N MET A 261 -10.93 1.91 -23.85
CA MET A 261 -10.86 3.37 -23.70
C MET A 261 -11.52 4.11 -24.87
N ASP A 262 -11.63 3.52 -26.05
CA ASP A 262 -12.40 4.02 -27.18
C ASP A 262 -13.91 4.03 -26.88
N VAL A 263 -14.42 3.01 -26.18
CA VAL A 263 -15.81 2.96 -25.67
C VAL A 263 -16.03 4.06 -24.61
N VAL A 264 -15.10 4.21 -23.68
CA VAL A 264 -15.12 5.27 -22.65
C VAL A 264 -15.19 6.65 -23.31
N ASP A 265 -14.35 6.89 -24.33
CA ASP A 265 -14.34 8.14 -25.07
C ASP A 265 -15.66 8.37 -25.81
N ALA A 266 -16.21 7.34 -26.45
CA ALA A 266 -17.49 7.41 -27.13
C ALA A 266 -18.63 7.75 -26.15
N ILE A 267 -18.65 7.18 -24.95
CA ILE A 267 -19.61 7.52 -23.90
C ILE A 267 -19.46 8.99 -23.49
N SER A 268 -18.23 9.47 -23.33
CA SER A 268 -17.94 10.83 -22.90
C SER A 268 -18.40 11.91 -23.89
N MET A 269 -18.54 11.53 -25.17
CA MET A 269 -18.98 12.42 -26.25
C MET A 269 -20.51 12.48 -26.42
N LEU A 270 -21.26 11.67 -25.67
CA LEU A 270 -22.71 11.75 -25.67
C LEU A 270 -23.16 13.11 -25.10
N VAL A 271 -24.23 13.66 -25.67
CA VAL A 271 -24.82 14.91 -25.17
C VAL A 271 -25.47 14.63 -23.81
N PRO A 272 -25.18 15.42 -22.77
CA PRO A 272 -25.91 15.32 -21.49
C PRO A 272 -27.40 15.65 -21.68
N SER A 273 -28.26 14.93 -20.94
CA SER A 273 -29.74 15.13 -21.03
C SER A 273 -30.25 16.38 -20.30
N SER A 274 -29.44 16.94 -19.40
CA SER A 274 -29.79 18.10 -18.57
C SER A 274 -29.03 19.34 -18.99
N ALA A 275 -29.77 20.40 -19.30
CA ALA A 275 -29.28 21.60 -19.95
C ALA A 275 -28.86 22.75 -19.00
N THR A 276 -28.65 22.51 -17.72
CA THR A 276 -28.21 23.57 -16.79
C THR A 276 -26.73 23.92 -16.94
N THR A 277 -25.92 22.94 -17.32
CA THR A 277 -24.56 23.13 -17.88
C THR A 277 -24.44 22.16 -19.04
N PRO A 278 -24.14 22.60 -20.29
CA PRO A 278 -24.24 21.74 -21.47
C PRO A 278 -23.30 20.54 -21.50
N TYR A 279 -22.45 20.36 -20.48
CA TYR A 279 -21.41 19.34 -20.44
C TYR A 279 -21.30 18.63 -19.08
N ASP A 280 -22.33 18.66 -18.23
CA ASP A 280 -22.33 17.94 -16.96
C ASP A 280 -23.71 17.33 -16.66
N GLY A 281 -23.83 16.01 -16.60
CA GLY A 281 -25.08 15.32 -16.29
C GLY A 281 -25.16 13.94 -16.93
N PRO A 282 -26.31 13.26 -16.77
CA PRO A 282 -26.52 11.94 -17.37
C PRO A 282 -26.56 12.05 -18.89
N PRO A 283 -26.04 11.04 -19.64
CA PRO A 283 -26.14 11.02 -21.08
C PRO A 283 -27.59 11.00 -21.53
N SER A 284 -27.91 11.70 -22.66
CA SER A 284 -29.26 11.75 -23.23
C SER A 284 -29.80 10.37 -23.66
N ILE A 285 -28.90 9.47 -24.01
CA ILE A 285 -29.18 8.05 -24.25
C ILE A 285 -28.57 7.30 -23.09
N PRO A 286 -29.37 6.58 -22.26
CA PRO A 286 -28.83 5.83 -21.14
C PRO A 286 -27.76 4.82 -21.58
N VAL A 287 -26.62 4.84 -20.92
CA VAL A 287 -25.56 3.84 -21.11
C VAL A 287 -25.56 2.91 -19.92
N THR A 288 -26.00 1.69 -20.15
CA THR A 288 -26.21 0.68 -19.11
C THR A 288 -25.04 -0.30 -19.08
N MET A 289 -24.54 -0.61 -17.89
CA MET A 289 -23.69 -1.76 -17.64
C MET A 289 -24.59 -3.00 -17.57
N THR A 290 -24.75 -3.71 -18.69
CA THR A 290 -25.70 -4.83 -18.81
C THR A 290 -25.29 -6.01 -17.94
N GLN A 291 -23.96 -6.23 -17.84
CA GLN A 291 -23.36 -7.24 -16.99
C GLN A 291 -21.95 -6.77 -16.55
N VAL A 292 -21.58 -7.07 -15.32
CA VAL A 292 -20.25 -6.77 -14.78
C VAL A 292 -19.69 -8.03 -14.12
N ILE A 293 -18.65 -8.63 -14.73
CA ILE A 293 -18.13 -9.94 -14.34
C ILE A 293 -16.61 -9.98 -14.24
N PHE A 294 -16.10 -10.97 -13.53
CA PHE A 294 -14.68 -11.30 -13.53
C PHE A 294 -14.28 -11.99 -14.84
N ILE A 295 -13.11 -11.62 -15.37
CA ILE A 295 -12.48 -12.28 -16.50
C ILE A 295 -11.03 -12.64 -16.15
N HIS A 296 -10.48 -13.64 -16.84
CA HIS A 296 -9.12 -14.16 -16.60
C HIS A 296 -8.10 -13.64 -17.63
#